data_12cb5cb8d94989a03556e1f91274ae38
#
_entry.id   12cb5cb8d94989a03556e1f91274ae38
#
_cell.length_a   1.000
_cell.length_b   1.000
_cell.length_c   1.000
_cell.angle_alpha   90.00
_cell.angle_beta   90.00
_cell.angle_gamma   90.00
#
_symmetry.space_group_name_H-M   'P 1'
#
loop_
_entity.id
_entity.type
_entity.pdbx_description
1 polymer ?
#
loop_
_entity_poly.entity_id
_entity_poly.type
_entity_poly.pdbx_seq_one_letter_code
_entity_poly.pdbx_strand_id
1 'polypeptide(L)'
;RRQRQMCIRDSWNTNQLSYYKKTRNGLLGKKYSSKFSIWLAFGSISPVSIYHEVKKYEKEVAKNDSTYWLIFELIWRDYFKYISMKHGSAIFKLGGLLQKDYSWKTNQKYVKQWIDGATPEPFVNANMRELALTGFMSNRGRQNVASFFAKEWHLDWRIGAAYFEAMLIDYDIHSNYGNWMYNAGVGNDPRDRKFNVAWQAERYDPNNKYQKTWLQTTLF
;
A
#
# COMPACT_ATOMS: atom_id res chain seq x y z
N ARG A 1 20.05 17.54 3.52
CA ARG A 1 18.99 18.60 3.60
C ARG A 1 18.42 19.00 2.23
N ARG A 2 19.23 19.20 1.17
CA ARG A 2 18.74 19.63 -0.17
C ARG A 2 17.83 18.61 -0.85
N GLN A 3 18.16 17.31 -0.84
CA GLN A 3 17.33 16.25 -1.46
C GLN A 3 15.96 16.10 -0.77
N ARG A 4 15.87 16.26 0.55
CA ARG A 4 14.60 16.18 1.31
C ARG A 4 13.62 17.27 0.92
N GLN A 5 14.12 18.48 0.70
CA GLN A 5 13.28 19.60 0.24
C GLN A 5 12.89 19.46 -1.23
N MET A 6 13.73 18.80 -2.05
CA MET A 6 13.43 18.56 -3.47
C MET A 6 12.18 17.73 -3.68
N CYS A 7 12.03 16.58 -3.01
CA CYS A 7 10.87 15.71 -3.21
C CYS A 7 9.53 16.38 -2.82
N ILE A 8 9.50 17.17 -1.75
CA ILE A 8 8.31 17.92 -1.37
C ILE A 8 8.06 19.07 -2.36
N ARG A 9 9.12 19.81 -2.74
CA ARG A 9 9.03 20.92 -3.70
C ARG A 9 8.68 20.45 -5.10
N ASP A 10 9.13 19.28 -5.53
CA ASP A 10 8.74 18.72 -6.84
C ASP A 10 7.25 18.45 -6.92
N SER A 11 6.66 17.95 -5.83
CA SER A 11 5.20 17.81 -5.71
C SER A 11 4.46 19.16 -5.77
N TRP A 12 5.08 20.22 -5.27
CA TRP A 12 4.54 21.57 -5.33
C TRP A 12 4.69 22.21 -6.71
N ASN A 13 5.90 22.19 -7.25
CA ASN A 13 6.24 22.82 -8.54
C ASN A 13 5.47 22.20 -9.70
N THR A 14 5.10 20.92 -9.58
CA THR A 14 4.31 20.19 -10.58
C THR A 14 2.81 20.20 -10.30
N ASN A 15 2.35 20.92 -9.26
CA ASN A 15 0.95 21.02 -8.82
C ASN A 15 0.29 19.66 -8.52
N GLN A 16 1.09 18.61 -8.27
CA GLN A 16 0.58 17.24 -8.01
C GLN A 16 -0.25 17.17 -6.73
N LEU A 17 0.10 17.97 -5.73
CA LEU A 17 -0.60 17.98 -4.45
C LEU A 17 -2.08 18.38 -4.60
N SER A 18 -2.39 19.31 -5.49
CA SER A 18 -3.77 19.74 -5.77
C SER A 18 -4.65 18.65 -6.38
N TYR A 19 -4.04 17.59 -6.92
CA TYR A 19 -4.75 16.47 -7.56
C TYR A 19 -4.56 15.14 -6.83
N TYR A 20 -3.84 15.11 -5.72
CA TYR A 20 -3.45 13.88 -5.02
C TYR A 20 -4.62 12.94 -4.73
N LYS A 21 -5.76 13.43 -4.25
CA LYS A 21 -6.96 12.60 -3.98
C LYS A 21 -7.44 11.85 -5.22
N LYS A 22 -7.34 12.48 -6.39
CA LYS A 22 -7.78 11.89 -7.67
C LYS A 22 -6.77 10.89 -8.21
N THR A 23 -5.48 11.13 -8.01
CA THR A 23 -4.39 10.34 -8.61
C THR A 23 -3.90 9.18 -7.73
N ARG A 24 -4.04 9.26 -6.42
CA ARG A 24 -3.45 8.33 -5.44
C ARG A 24 -3.75 6.82 -5.65
N ASN A 25 -4.79 6.50 -6.37
CA ASN A 25 -5.16 5.13 -6.70
C ASN A 25 -4.60 4.65 -8.05
N GLY A 26 -3.80 5.47 -8.72
CA GLY A 26 -3.15 5.08 -9.98
C GLY A 26 -2.15 3.95 -9.79
N LEU A 27 -1.80 3.31 -10.91
CA LEU A 27 -0.90 2.16 -10.94
C LEU A 27 0.37 2.45 -11.75
N LEU A 28 0.29 3.27 -12.78
CA LEU A 28 1.37 3.53 -13.72
C LEU A 28 1.92 4.96 -13.61
N GLY A 29 3.23 5.08 -13.87
CA GLY A 29 3.93 6.34 -13.94
C GLY A 29 4.41 6.85 -12.58
N LYS A 30 5.01 8.05 -12.60
CA LYS A 30 5.63 8.63 -11.40
C LYS A 30 4.69 9.57 -10.63
N LYS A 31 3.60 10.04 -11.27
CA LYS A 31 2.77 11.15 -10.77
C LYS A 31 1.53 10.74 -9.99
N TYR A 32 1.22 9.44 -9.88
CA TYR A 32 0.00 8.99 -9.19
C TYR A 32 0.11 9.01 -7.66
N SER A 33 1.32 8.98 -7.11
CA SER A 33 1.58 8.91 -5.67
C SER A 33 2.62 9.96 -5.25
N SER A 34 2.58 10.39 -3.99
CA SER A 34 3.59 11.30 -3.42
C SER A 34 4.97 10.66 -3.31
N LYS A 35 5.06 9.33 -3.29
CA LYS A 35 6.28 8.54 -3.06
C LYS A 35 7.02 8.85 -1.75
N PHE A 36 6.34 9.51 -0.79
CA PHE A 36 6.94 9.85 0.50
C PHE A 36 7.19 8.64 1.40
N SER A 37 6.52 7.51 1.15
CA SER A 37 6.63 6.29 1.97
C SER A 37 8.07 5.81 2.11
N ILE A 38 8.86 5.84 1.05
CA ILE A 38 10.27 5.45 1.06
C ILE A 38 11.07 6.35 2.02
N TRP A 39 10.93 7.65 1.88
CA TRP A 39 11.66 8.63 2.71
C TRP A 39 11.19 8.65 4.17
N LEU A 40 9.90 8.37 4.40
CA LEU A 40 9.33 8.22 5.73
C LEU A 40 9.83 6.93 6.41
N ALA A 41 9.94 5.83 5.68
CA ALA A 41 10.45 4.57 6.20
C ALA A 41 11.91 4.68 6.65
N PHE A 42 12.76 5.34 5.85
CA PHE A 42 14.15 5.61 6.21
C PHE A 42 14.35 6.76 7.23
N GLY A 43 13.28 7.40 7.69
CA GLY A 43 13.40 8.56 8.58
C GLY A 43 14.08 9.79 7.95
N SER A 44 14.25 9.79 6.62
CA SER A 44 14.86 10.91 5.89
C SER A 44 13.97 12.14 5.84
N ILE A 45 12.67 11.97 5.98
CA ILE A 45 11.66 13.02 6.09
C ILE A 45 10.72 12.69 7.26
N SER A 46 10.24 13.70 7.99
CA SER A 46 9.27 13.48 9.06
C SER A 46 7.84 13.78 8.60
N PRO A 47 6.82 13.08 9.15
CA PRO A 47 5.42 13.41 8.90
C PRO A 47 5.09 14.86 9.25
N VAL A 48 5.69 15.38 10.35
CA VAL A 48 5.51 16.75 10.82
C VAL A 48 6.04 17.76 9.78
N SER A 49 7.21 17.47 9.18
CA SER A 49 7.75 18.34 8.11
C SER A 49 6.83 18.35 6.89
N ILE A 50 6.28 17.20 6.48
CA ILE A 50 5.33 17.13 5.36
C ILE A 50 4.06 17.94 5.70
N TYR A 51 3.54 17.79 6.93
CA TYR A 51 2.36 18.53 7.38
C TYR A 51 2.56 20.05 7.26
N HIS A 52 3.66 20.57 7.77
CA HIS A 52 3.95 22.01 7.70
C HIS A 52 4.10 22.50 6.27
N GLU A 53 4.75 21.72 5.41
CA GLU A 53 4.86 22.05 3.99
C GLU A 53 3.50 22.04 3.29
N VAL A 54 2.62 21.06 3.59
CA VAL A 54 1.25 21.08 3.06
C VAL A 54 0.48 22.31 3.54
N LYS A 55 0.62 22.68 4.82
CA LYS A 55 -0.03 23.89 5.36
C LYS A 55 0.47 25.17 4.71
N LYS A 56 1.76 25.23 4.40
CA LYS A 56 2.34 26.32 3.63
C LYS A 56 1.75 26.38 2.21
N TYR A 57 1.68 25.23 1.53
CA TYR A 57 1.04 25.12 0.21
C TYR A 57 -0.42 25.58 0.24
N GLU A 58 -1.20 25.18 1.26
CA GLU A 58 -2.59 25.60 1.42
C GLU A 58 -2.75 27.11 1.54
N LYS A 59 -1.76 27.80 2.13
CA LYS A 59 -1.74 29.25 2.30
C LYS A 59 -1.31 29.98 1.03
N GLU A 60 -0.31 29.44 0.33
CA GLU A 60 0.37 30.15 -0.77
C GLU A 60 -0.20 29.80 -2.16
N VAL A 61 -0.78 28.61 -2.32
CA VAL A 61 -1.21 28.10 -3.63
C VAL A 61 -2.68 27.73 -3.64
N ALA A 62 -3.06 26.63 -2.94
CA ALA A 62 -4.43 26.14 -2.94
C ALA A 62 -4.72 25.22 -1.76
N LYS A 63 -5.88 25.38 -1.15
CA LYS A 63 -6.45 24.48 -0.15
C LYS A 63 -7.63 23.73 -0.77
N ASN A 64 -7.57 22.40 -0.78
CA ASN A 64 -8.64 21.55 -1.33
C ASN A 64 -8.65 20.16 -0.70
N ASP A 65 -9.56 19.29 -1.18
CA ASP A 65 -9.68 17.91 -0.73
C ASP A 65 -8.38 17.10 -0.88
N SER A 66 -7.54 17.40 -1.85
CA SER A 66 -6.30 16.65 -2.08
C SER A 66 -5.24 17.00 -1.04
N THR A 67 -5.14 18.26 -0.64
CA THR A 67 -4.22 18.69 0.42
C THR A 67 -4.63 18.08 1.76
N TYR A 68 -5.93 18.09 2.08
CA TYR A 68 -6.47 17.39 3.25
C TYR A 68 -6.18 15.88 3.18
N TRP A 69 -6.36 15.26 2.01
CA TRP A 69 -6.20 13.82 1.87
C TRP A 69 -4.77 13.34 2.10
N LEU A 70 -3.77 14.13 1.72
CA LEU A 70 -2.37 13.80 2.02
C LEU A 70 -2.11 13.81 3.54
N ILE A 71 -2.64 14.81 4.26
CA ILE A 71 -2.56 14.85 5.72
C ILE A 71 -3.27 13.63 6.33
N PHE A 72 -4.43 13.26 5.80
CA PHE A 72 -5.21 12.11 6.26
C PHE A 72 -4.41 10.79 6.13
N GLU A 73 -3.64 10.60 5.06
CA GLU A 73 -2.75 9.43 4.92
C GLU A 73 -1.60 9.43 5.95
N LEU A 74 -1.08 10.59 6.32
CA LEU A 74 -0.10 10.69 7.42
C LEU A 74 -0.71 10.32 8.77
N ILE A 75 -1.98 10.70 9.02
CA ILE A 75 -2.72 10.31 10.21
C ILE A 75 -2.93 8.79 10.27
N TRP A 76 -3.20 8.12 9.14
CA TRP A 76 -3.28 6.66 9.10
C TRP A 76 -1.97 5.99 9.50
N ARG A 77 -0.83 6.53 9.06
CA ARG A 77 0.49 6.05 9.46
C ARG A 77 0.69 6.15 10.98
N ASP A 78 0.37 7.29 11.56
CA ASP A 78 0.47 7.50 13.01
C ASP A 78 -0.54 6.63 13.77
N TYR A 79 -1.74 6.48 13.25
CA TYR A 79 -2.75 5.59 13.81
C TYR A 79 -2.25 4.15 13.94
N PHE A 80 -1.68 3.56 12.88
CA PHE A 80 -1.12 2.21 12.95
C PHE A 80 0.02 2.11 13.96
N LYS A 81 0.84 3.13 14.07
CA LYS A 81 1.89 3.20 15.10
C LYS A 81 1.31 3.16 16.51
N TYR A 82 0.33 4.00 16.80
CA TYR A 82 -0.31 4.04 18.13
C TYR A 82 -1.09 2.76 18.43
N ILE A 83 -1.75 2.17 17.46
CA ILE A 83 -2.38 0.85 17.60
C ILE A 83 -1.35 -0.22 17.96
N SER A 84 -0.21 -0.23 17.31
CA SER A 84 0.88 -1.16 17.62
C SER A 84 1.44 -0.93 19.04
N MET A 85 1.61 0.32 19.44
CA MET A 85 2.05 0.65 20.81
C MET A 85 1.05 0.19 21.86
N LYS A 86 -0.26 0.34 21.59
CA LYS A 86 -1.33 -0.06 22.51
C LYS A 86 -1.45 -1.57 22.64
N HIS A 87 -1.31 -2.32 21.56
CA HIS A 87 -1.61 -3.75 21.51
C HIS A 87 -0.34 -4.63 21.51
N GLY A 88 0.84 -4.04 21.40
CA GLY A 88 2.13 -4.74 21.45
C GLY A 88 2.20 -5.88 20.42
N SER A 89 2.61 -7.06 20.87
CA SER A 89 2.79 -8.24 20.03
C SER A 89 1.50 -8.80 19.40
N ALA A 90 0.33 -8.31 19.78
CA ALA A 90 -0.94 -8.76 19.20
C ALA A 90 -1.03 -8.51 17.68
N ILE A 91 -0.32 -7.50 17.17
CA ILE A 91 -0.27 -7.21 15.72
C ILE A 91 0.38 -8.32 14.88
N PHE A 92 1.12 -9.25 15.51
CA PHE A 92 1.76 -10.39 14.84
C PHE A 92 1.01 -11.72 15.05
N LYS A 93 -0.05 -11.71 15.87
CA LYS A 93 -0.82 -12.92 16.14
C LYS A 93 -1.83 -13.20 15.03
N LEU A 94 -2.07 -14.46 14.76
CA LEU A 94 -2.95 -14.92 13.68
C LEU A 94 -4.36 -14.31 13.75
N GLY A 95 -4.94 -14.25 14.94
CA GLY A 95 -6.25 -13.63 15.20
C GLY A 95 -6.23 -12.09 15.22
N GLY A 96 -5.06 -11.47 15.11
CA GLY A 96 -4.89 -10.02 15.13
C GLY A 96 -5.46 -9.34 16.36
N LEU A 97 -5.91 -8.10 16.19
CA LEU A 97 -6.48 -7.28 17.27
C LEU A 97 -7.87 -7.77 17.71
N LEU A 98 -8.64 -8.32 16.78
CA LEU A 98 -10.01 -8.79 17.05
C LEU A 98 -10.05 -10.20 17.63
N GLN A 99 -8.88 -10.86 17.71
CA GLN A 99 -8.77 -12.26 18.18
C GLN A 99 -9.73 -13.22 17.44
N LYS A 100 -10.01 -12.93 16.16
CA LYS A 100 -10.87 -13.74 15.32
C LYS A 100 -10.13 -15.00 14.89
N ASP A 101 -10.80 -16.14 15.01
CA ASP A 101 -10.33 -17.41 14.49
C ASP A 101 -10.97 -17.65 13.12
N TYR A 102 -10.17 -17.44 12.08
CA TYR A 102 -10.50 -17.89 10.73
C TYR A 102 -9.73 -19.18 10.45
N SER A 103 -10.32 -20.09 9.69
CA SER A 103 -9.67 -21.34 9.25
C SER A 103 -8.60 -21.02 8.19
N TRP A 104 -7.47 -20.48 8.63
CA TRP A 104 -6.34 -20.15 7.78
C TRP A 104 -5.63 -21.37 7.24
N LYS A 105 -5.22 -21.31 5.98
CA LYS A 105 -4.49 -22.39 5.30
C LYS A 105 -3.00 -22.05 5.18
N THR A 106 -2.16 -23.07 5.18
CA THR A 106 -0.70 -22.94 4.97
C THR A 106 -0.26 -23.72 3.73
N ASN A 107 -0.96 -23.53 2.60
CA ASN A 107 -0.65 -24.24 1.35
C ASN A 107 0.55 -23.60 0.65
N GLN A 108 1.71 -24.23 0.77
CA GLN A 108 2.97 -23.75 0.18
C GLN A 108 2.91 -23.58 -1.34
N LYS A 109 2.16 -24.41 -2.05
CA LYS A 109 1.97 -24.27 -3.50
C LYS A 109 1.28 -22.94 -3.84
N TYR A 110 0.22 -22.58 -3.11
CA TYR A 110 -0.51 -21.33 -3.33
C TYR A 110 0.32 -20.12 -2.91
N VAL A 111 1.05 -20.21 -1.80
CA VAL A 111 2.00 -19.17 -1.38
C VAL A 111 3.02 -18.91 -2.48
N LYS A 112 3.64 -19.96 -3.02
CA LYS A 112 4.61 -19.85 -4.12
C LYS A 112 3.98 -19.24 -5.37
N GLN A 113 2.81 -19.69 -5.79
CA GLN A 113 2.11 -19.12 -6.95
C GLN A 113 1.83 -17.61 -6.77
N TRP A 114 1.46 -17.18 -5.56
CA TRP A 114 1.23 -15.77 -5.27
C TRP A 114 2.54 -14.98 -5.33
N ILE A 115 3.61 -15.46 -4.73
CA ILE A 115 4.94 -14.84 -4.76
C ILE A 115 5.45 -14.71 -6.19
N ASP A 116 5.34 -15.76 -6.99
CA ASP A 116 5.84 -15.82 -8.37
C ASP A 116 4.96 -15.00 -9.35
N GLY A 117 3.80 -14.47 -8.91
CA GLY A 117 2.85 -13.81 -9.80
C GLY A 117 2.29 -14.79 -10.84
N ALA A 118 1.93 -15.99 -10.41
CA ALA A 118 1.41 -17.09 -11.23
C ALA A 118 0.03 -17.58 -10.74
N THR A 119 -0.77 -16.68 -10.18
CA THR A 119 -2.15 -16.94 -9.76
C THR A 119 -3.09 -16.92 -10.97
N PRO A 120 -4.35 -17.38 -10.84
CA PRO A 120 -5.36 -17.24 -11.89
C PRO A 120 -5.72 -15.77 -12.21
N GLU A 121 -5.34 -14.80 -11.35
CA GLU A 121 -5.72 -13.40 -11.46
C GLU A 121 -4.58 -12.55 -12.05
N PRO A 122 -4.65 -12.15 -13.33
CA PRO A 122 -3.58 -11.37 -13.98
C PRO A 122 -3.27 -10.05 -13.27
N PHE A 123 -4.27 -9.40 -12.68
CA PHE A 123 -4.07 -8.14 -11.96
C PHE A 123 -3.24 -8.35 -10.68
N VAL A 124 -3.45 -9.45 -9.96
CA VAL A 124 -2.61 -9.84 -8.81
C VAL A 124 -1.19 -10.13 -9.28
N ASN A 125 -1.05 -10.91 -10.36
CA ASN A 125 0.24 -11.29 -10.91
C ASN A 125 1.08 -10.08 -11.32
N ALA A 126 0.48 -9.10 -11.99
CA ALA A 126 1.15 -7.86 -12.38
C ALA A 126 1.69 -7.09 -11.17
N ASN A 127 0.89 -6.98 -10.10
CA ASN A 127 1.32 -6.32 -8.87
C ASN A 127 2.46 -7.07 -8.17
N MET A 128 2.40 -8.39 -8.11
CA MET A 128 3.46 -9.20 -7.51
C MET A 128 4.76 -9.13 -8.29
N ARG A 129 4.71 -9.09 -9.62
CA ARG A 129 5.88 -8.88 -10.49
C ARG A 129 6.46 -7.46 -10.34
N GLU A 130 5.63 -6.41 -10.26
CA GLU A 130 6.10 -5.06 -9.96
C GLU A 130 6.89 -5.06 -8.64
N LEU A 131 6.32 -5.67 -7.59
CA LEU A 131 7.00 -5.76 -6.29
C LEU A 131 8.34 -6.48 -6.39
N ALA A 132 8.37 -7.64 -7.03
CA ALA A 132 9.60 -8.45 -7.16
C ALA A 132 10.71 -7.71 -7.92
N LEU A 133 10.37 -6.94 -8.95
CA LEU A 133 11.33 -6.25 -9.81
C LEU A 133 11.75 -4.88 -9.27
N THR A 134 10.90 -4.20 -8.48
CA THR A 134 11.13 -2.80 -8.09
C THR A 134 11.22 -2.58 -6.59
N GLY A 135 10.80 -3.54 -5.78
CA GLY A 135 10.63 -3.34 -4.34
C GLY A 135 9.49 -2.38 -3.98
N PHE A 136 8.65 -2.00 -4.94
CA PHE A 136 7.54 -1.06 -4.73
C PHE A 136 6.23 -1.61 -5.30
N MET A 137 5.13 -1.23 -4.70
CA MET A 137 3.78 -1.53 -5.18
C MET A 137 2.85 -0.39 -4.79
N SER A 138 1.94 -0.01 -5.68
CA SER A 138 0.92 1.01 -5.38
C SER A 138 0.07 0.60 -4.17
N ASN A 139 -0.48 1.58 -3.43
CA ASN A 139 -1.40 1.28 -2.33
C ASN A 139 -2.60 0.43 -2.79
N ARG A 140 -3.12 0.70 -3.98
CA ARG A 140 -4.23 -0.06 -4.57
C ARG A 140 -3.82 -1.50 -4.87
N GLY A 141 -2.62 -1.71 -5.40
CA GLY A 141 -2.05 -3.04 -5.59
C GLY A 141 -1.95 -3.82 -4.28
N ARG A 142 -1.34 -3.23 -3.25
CA ARG A 142 -1.18 -3.86 -1.92
C ARG A 142 -2.50 -4.37 -1.35
N GLN A 143 -3.56 -3.56 -1.43
CA GLN A 143 -4.88 -3.95 -0.95
C GLN A 143 -5.46 -5.15 -1.71
N ASN A 144 -5.33 -5.15 -3.04
CA ASN A 144 -5.86 -6.23 -3.87
C ASN A 144 -5.12 -7.55 -3.66
N VAL A 145 -3.78 -7.53 -3.67
CA VAL A 145 -3.00 -8.77 -3.50
C VAL A 145 -3.12 -9.33 -2.09
N ALA A 146 -3.24 -8.46 -1.06
CA ALA A 146 -3.45 -8.89 0.31
C ALA A 146 -4.86 -9.47 0.53
N SER A 147 -5.89 -8.83 -0.03
CA SER A 147 -7.26 -9.34 0.02
C SER A 147 -7.40 -10.66 -0.73
N PHE A 148 -6.77 -10.81 -1.90
CA PHE A 148 -6.75 -12.06 -2.64
C PHE A 148 -6.11 -13.19 -1.82
N PHE A 149 -4.93 -12.93 -1.24
CA PHE A 149 -4.21 -13.88 -0.44
C PHE A 149 -5.01 -14.36 0.79
N ALA A 150 -5.54 -13.40 1.56
CA ALA A 150 -6.19 -13.69 2.83
C ALA A 150 -7.68 -14.07 2.68
N LYS A 151 -8.41 -13.47 1.73
CA LYS A 151 -9.87 -13.63 1.64
C LYS A 151 -10.34 -14.55 0.51
N GLU A 152 -9.55 -14.68 -0.58
CA GLU A 152 -9.90 -15.60 -1.67
C GLU A 152 -9.28 -16.97 -1.40
N TRP A 153 -8.01 -17.02 -1.08
CA TRP A 153 -7.28 -18.26 -0.83
C TRP A 153 -7.25 -18.70 0.63
N HIS A 154 -7.70 -17.85 1.54
CA HIS A 154 -7.69 -18.10 2.99
C HIS A 154 -6.32 -18.49 3.54
N LEU A 155 -5.24 -17.93 2.97
CA LEU A 155 -3.88 -18.18 3.43
C LEU A 155 -3.56 -17.34 4.67
N ASP A 156 -2.71 -17.87 5.54
CA ASP A 156 -2.22 -17.15 6.72
C ASP A 156 -1.61 -15.79 6.29
N TRP A 157 -2.31 -14.72 6.59
CA TRP A 157 -1.96 -13.36 6.18
C TRP A 157 -0.57 -12.92 6.64
N ARG A 158 -0.04 -13.52 7.71
CA ARG A 158 1.29 -13.20 8.24
C ARG A 158 2.40 -13.62 7.28
N ILE A 159 2.20 -14.67 6.49
CA ILE A 159 3.14 -15.08 5.43
C ILE A 159 3.24 -13.98 4.38
N GLY A 160 2.12 -13.41 3.95
CA GLY A 160 2.11 -12.30 3.02
C GLY A 160 2.71 -11.03 3.61
N ALA A 161 2.45 -10.74 4.91
CA ALA A 161 3.06 -9.63 5.62
C ALA A 161 4.58 -9.75 5.70
N ALA A 162 5.10 -10.95 5.98
CA ALA A 162 6.54 -11.24 6.01
C ALA A 162 7.19 -11.12 4.62
N TYR A 163 6.49 -11.54 3.57
CA TYR A 163 6.97 -11.34 2.20
C TYR A 163 7.08 -9.84 1.84
N PHE A 164 6.09 -9.03 2.23
CA PHE A 164 6.15 -7.58 2.05
C PHE A 164 7.29 -6.94 2.85
N GLU A 165 7.54 -7.42 4.06
CA GLU A 165 8.67 -6.99 4.88
C GLU A 165 10.01 -7.22 4.16
N ALA A 166 10.16 -8.38 3.52
CA ALA A 166 11.38 -8.73 2.81
C ALA A 166 11.56 -7.95 1.49
N MET A 167 10.47 -7.56 0.83
CA MET A 167 10.52 -7.02 -0.54
C MET A 167 10.35 -5.51 -0.64
N LEU A 168 9.61 -4.87 0.28
CA LEU A 168 9.26 -3.46 0.14
C LEU A 168 10.41 -2.54 0.56
N ILE A 169 10.83 -1.67 -0.36
CA ILE A 169 11.82 -0.61 -0.07
C ILE A 169 11.27 0.49 0.85
N ASP A 170 9.95 0.57 1.01
CA ASP A 170 9.27 1.50 1.91
C ASP A 170 8.62 0.78 3.10
N TYR A 171 9.20 -0.36 3.50
CA TYR A 171 8.70 -1.12 4.64
C TYR A 171 8.65 -0.29 5.92
N ASP A 172 7.51 -0.29 6.55
CA ASP A 172 7.26 0.24 7.89
C ASP A 172 6.42 -0.79 8.64
N ILE A 173 6.95 -1.28 9.76
CA ILE A 173 6.35 -2.40 10.50
C ILE A 173 4.89 -2.15 10.89
N HIS A 174 4.59 -0.94 11.37
CA HIS A 174 3.26 -0.59 11.86
C HIS A 174 2.26 -0.51 10.70
N SER A 175 2.66 0.17 9.62
CA SER A 175 1.84 0.31 8.42
C SER A 175 1.64 -1.03 7.71
N ASN A 176 2.68 -1.86 7.63
CA ASN A 176 2.61 -3.16 6.98
C ASN A 176 1.63 -4.08 7.72
N TYR A 177 1.89 -4.38 8.98
CA TYR A 177 1.05 -5.29 9.74
C TYR A 177 -0.35 -4.73 9.99
N GLY A 178 -0.48 -3.40 10.20
CA GLY A 178 -1.78 -2.73 10.31
C GLY A 178 -2.65 -2.91 9.06
N ASN A 179 -2.09 -2.70 7.87
CA ASN A 179 -2.81 -2.90 6.61
C ASN A 179 -3.09 -4.37 6.29
N TRP A 180 -2.17 -5.29 6.62
CA TRP A 180 -2.42 -6.71 6.46
C TRP A 180 -3.54 -7.20 7.36
N MET A 181 -3.56 -6.83 8.65
CA MET A 181 -4.68 -7.13 9.56
C MET A 181 -6.00 -6.56 9.06
N TYR A 182 -5.97 -5.32 8.52
CA TYR A 182 -7.16 -4.69 7.93
C TYR A 182 -7.71 -5.52 6.78
N ASN A 183 -6.87 -5.92 5.82
CA ASN A 183 -7.27 -6.72 4.66
C ASN A 183 -7.66 -8.16 5.04
N ALA A 184 -7.04 -8.73 6.06
CA ALA A 184 -7.37 -10.05 6.58
C ALA A 184 -8.67 -10.08 7.41
N GLY A 185 -9.19 -8.93 7.85
CA GLY A 185 -10.40 -8.82 8.65
C GLY A 185 -10.18 -9.12 10.14
N VAL A 186 -8.92 -9.11 10.60
CA VAL A 186 -8.53 -9.31 12.01
C VAL A 186 -8.03 -8.02 12.67
N GLY A 187 -8.09 -6.91 11.95
CA GLY A 187 -7.67 -5.58 12.39
C GLY A 187 -8.83 -4.78 13.00
N ASN A 188 -8.72 -3.48 12.90
CA ASN A 188 -9.60 -2.51 13.56
C ASN A 188 -10.78 -2.03 12.67
N ASP A 189 -10.94 -2.52 11.42
CA ASP A 189 -12.17 -2.26 10.66
C ASP A 189 -13.27 -3.24 11.12
N PRO A 190 -14.42 -2.75 11.56
CA PRO A 190 -15.55 -3.61 11.93
C PRO A 190 -16.15 -4.35 10.74
N ARG A 191 -15.86 -3.90 9.52
CA ARG A 191 -16.37 -4.47 8.28
C ARG A 191 -15.40 -5.50 7.72
N ASP A 192 -15.85 -6.74 7.58
CA ASP A 192 -15.06 -7.79 6.93
C ASP A 192 -15.12 -7.62 5.40
N ARG A 193 -14.25 -6.78 4.87
CA ARG A 193 -14.23 -6.44 3.44
C ARG A 193 -13.45 -7.46 2.63
N LYS A 194 -14.01 -7.86 1.50
CA LYS A 194 -13.31 -8.60 0.45
C LYS A 194 -13.29 -7.72 -0.80
N PHE A 195 -12.11 -7.56 -1.40
CA PHE A 195 -12.00 -6.85 -2.67
C PHE A 195 -12.36 -7.80 -3.82
N ASN A 196 -13.23 -7.34 -4.70
CA ASN A 196 -13.46 -8.02 -5.98
C ASN A 196 -12.33 -7.62 -6.93
N VAL A 197 -11.37 -8.51 -7.13
CA VAL A 197 -10.15 -8.23 -7.90
C VAL A 197 -10.46 -7.89 -9.35
N ALA A 198 -11.40 -8.61 -9.99
CA ALA A 198 -11.79 -8.35 -11.37
C ALA A 198 -12.38 -6.94 -11.54
N TRP A 199 -13.30 -6.55 -10.67
CA TRP A 199 -13.86 -5.20 -10.68
C TRP A 199 -12.81 -4.12 -10.40
N GLN A 200 -11.84 -4.39 -9.51
CA GLN A 200 -10.74 -3.48 -9.24
C GLN A 200 -9.82 -3.32 -10.46
N ALA A 201 -9.54 -4.42 -11.17
CA ALA A 201 -8.77 -4.40 -12.40
C ALA A 201 -9.48 -3.57 -13.48
N GLU A 202 -10.76 -3.80 -13.72
CA GLU A 202 -11.56 -3.03 -14.68
C GLU A 202 -11.57 -1.54 -14.35
N ARG A 203 -11.71 -1.18 -13.08
CA ARG A 203 -11.79 0.22 -12.62
C ARG A 203 -10.46 0.96 -12.71
N TYR A 204 -9.32 0.32 -12.34
CA TYR A 204 -8.02 1.00 -12.20
C TYR A 204 -7.05 0.71 -13.34
N ASP A 205 -7.32 -0.31 -14.15
CA ASP A 205 -6.55 -0.69 -15.33
C ASP A 205 -7.48 -1.08 -16.51
N PRO A 206 -8.45 -0.23 -16.91
CA PRO A 206 -9.52 -0.59 -17.85
C PRO A 206 -9.00 -1.04 -19.22
N ASN A 207 -7.80 -0.62 -19.61
CA ASN A 207 -7.16 -0.99 -20.87
C ASN A 207 -6.08 -2.07 -20.71
N ASN A 208 -5.98 -2.69 -19.56
CA ASN A 208 -4.96 -3.67 -19.21
C ASN A 208 -3.51 -3.18 -19.43
N LYS A 209 -3.29 -1.86 -19.41
CA LYS A 209 -1.98 -1.28 -19.67
C LYS A 209 -0.97 -1.64 -18.59
N TYR A 210 -1.40 -1.59 -17.33
CA TYR A 210 -0.58 -1.98 -16.19
C TYR A 210 -0.26 -3.47 -16.23
N GLN A 211 -1.27 -4.31 -16.47
CA GLN A 211 -1.09 -5.75 -16.60
C GLN A 211 -0.17 -6.09 -17.77
N LYS A 212 -0.37 -5.50 -18.93
CA LYS A 212 0.53 -5.68 -20.09
C LYS A 212 1.97 -5.28 -19.77
N THR A 213 2.17 -4.17 -19.06
CA THR A 213 3.52 -3.69 -18.70
C THR A 213 4.28 -4.71 -17.85
N TRP A 214 3.62 -5.30 -16.86
CA TRP A 214 4.30 -6.17 -15.88
C TRP A 214 4.22 -7.67 -16.21
N LEU A 215 3.32 -8.09 -17.13
CA LEU A 215 3.16 -9.49 -17.52
C LEU A 215 3.83 -9.82 -18.86
N GLN A 216 4.38 -8.84 -19.56
CA GLN A 216 5.16 -9.13 -20.77
C GLN A 216 6.37 -10.01 -20.44
N THR A 217 6.48 -11.14 -21.13
CA THR A 217 7.55 -12.12 -20.92
C THR A 217 8.87 -11.76 -21.61
N THR A 218 8.85 -10.75 -22.47
CA THR A 218 10.03 -10.28 -23.21
C THR A 218 10.20 -8.79 -22.99
N LEU A 219 11.06 -8.43 -22.04
CA LEU A 219 11.61 -7.08 -21.93
C LEU A 219 12.94 -6.93 -22.65
N PHE A 220 13.46 -8.05 -23.19
CA PHE A 220 14.67 -8.11 -24.02
C PHE A 220 14.61 -9.30 -24.98
#